data_4f07e689f091f5656048eafafa4bff37
#
_entry.id   4f07e689f091f5656048eafafa4bff37
#
_cell.length_a   1.000
_cell.length_b   1.000
_cell.length_c   1.000
_cell.angle_alpha   90.00
_cell.angle_beta   90.00
_cell.angle_gamma   90.00
#
_symmetry.space_group_name_H-M   'P 1'
#
loop_
_entity.id
_entity.type
_entity.pdbx_description
1 polymer ?
#
loop_
_entity_poly.entity_id
_entity_poly.type
_entity_poly.pdbx_seq_one_letter_code
_entity_poly.pdbx_strand_id
1 'polypeptide(L)'
;MSLGTEEYTWFNILLESMGAKKGAEFMQALAKQDLQMPGSSSVMRVQLMLAGESAIAIAARGRRVTEYKQQGAPIDFRILDPYAGEPNFVALLQRAPHPHSALLFIDWILSEEGQTRLADAAGRIPVRKGIKQKPWVQELFQKDFVFLSPSSIGPNLNSLIEQYNQIFAVRKTK
;
A
#
# COMPACT_ATOMS: atom_id res chain seq x y z
N MET A 1 13.09 8.51 10.38
CA MET A 1 12.14 7.61 9.70
C MET A 1 11.47 8.29 8.52
N SER A 2 10.90 7.55 7.56
CA SER A 2 10.31 8.15 6.35
C SER A 2 8.84 7.74 6.14
N LEU A 3 8.02 8.69 5.66
CA LEU A 3 6.61 8.53 5.30
C LEU A 3 6.36 9.14 3.93
N GLY A 4 5.42 8.61 3.16
CA GLY A 4 5.04 9.19 1.87
C GLY A 4 4.17 10.43 2.02
N THR A 5 4.21 11.32 1.02
CA THR A 5 3.39 12.53 1.01
C THR A 5 1.93 12.29 0.65
N GLU A 6 1.56 11.10 0.22
CA GLU A 6 0.24 10.74 -0.31
C GLU A 6 -0.28 9.39 0.23
N GLU A 7 0.03 9.07 1.49
CA GLU A 7 -0.42 7.81 2.10
C GLU A 7 -1.85 7.94 2.67
N TYR A 8 -2.76 8.51 1.90
CA TYR A 8 -4.15 8.79 2.31
C TYR A 8 -4.94 7.52 2.63
N THR A 9 -4.70 6.46 1.88
CA THR A 9 -5.31 5.15 2.10
C THR A 9 -4.93 4.59 3.47
N TRP A 10 -3.64 4.55 3.78
CA TRP A 10 -3.13 4.12 5.07
C TRP A 10 -3.63 5.01 6.22
N PHE A 11 -3.66 6.32 6.00
CA PHE A 11 -4.19 7.30 6.95
C PHE A 11 -5.65 7.03 7.29
N ASN A 12 -6.51 6.84 6.27
CA ASN A 12 -7.92 6.52 6.45
C ASN A 12 -8.14 5.24 7.25
N ILE A 13 -7.37 4.18 6.94
CA ILE A 13 -7.46 2.90 7.65
C ILE A 13 -7.18 3.08 9.15
N LEU A 14 -6.15 3.83 9.49
CA LEU A 14 -5.83 4.06 10.89
C LEU A 14 -6.91 4.89 11.59
N LEU A 15 -7.46 5.89 10.92
CA LEU A 15 -8.58 6.66 11.47
C LEU A 15 -9.83 5.79 11.72
N GLU A 16 -10.17 4.91 10.76
CA GLU A 16 -11.32 4.02 10.91
C GLU A 16 -11.09 2.96 12.00
N SER A 17 -9.91 2.35 12.04
CA SER A 17 -9.60 1.26 12.98
C SER A 17 -9.40 1.74 14.41
N MET A 18 -8.76 2.88 14.60
CA MET A 18 -8.50 3.45 15.96
C MET A 18 -9.64 4.36 16.46
N GLY A 19 -10.56 4.70 15.57
CA GLY A 19 -11.53 5.78 15.76
C GLY A 19 -10.91 7.16 15.47
N ALA A 20 -11.71 8.06 14.90
CA ALA A 20 -11.24 9.35 14.37
C ALA A 20 -10.36 10.15 15.34
N LYS A 21 -10.77 10.22 16.63
CA LYS A 21 -10.03 10.98 17.65
C LYS A 21 -8.65 10.38 17.94
N LYS A 22 -8.60 9.09 18.31
CA LYS A 22 -7.33 8.42 18.64
C LYS A 22 -6.41 8.32 17.43
N GLY A 23 -6.97 8.06 16.24
CA GLY A 23 -6.21 8.05 15.00
C GLY A 23 -5.57 9.40 14.69
N ALA A 24 -6.31 10.50 14.85
CA ALA A 24 -5.77 11.85 14.66
C ALA A 24 -4.69 12.20 15.69
N GLU A 25 -4.89 11.86 16.97
CA GLU A 25 -3.89 12.03 18.03
C GLU A 25 -2.61 11.25 17.73
N PHE A 26 -2.73 10.01 17.27
CA PHE A 26 -1.60 9.18 16.85
C PHE A 26 -0.83 9.82 15.67
N MET A 27 -1.54 10.29 14.64
CA MET A 27 -0.92 10.95 13.49
C MET A 27 -0.22 12.25 13.87
N GLN A 28 -0.80 13.05 14.76
CA GLN A 28 -0.15 14.25 15.29
C GLN A 28 1.11 13.93 16.09
N ALA A 29 1.09 12.84 16.89
CA ALA A 29 2.26 12.38 17.62
C ALA A 29 3.36 11.87 16.66
N LEU A 30 2.97 11.17 15.59
CA LEU A 30 3.89 10.72 14.55
C LEU A 30 4.53 11.89 13.80
N ALA A 31 3.76 12.92 13.47
CA ALA A 31 4.26 14.12 12.78
C ALA A 31 5.28 14.93 13.60
N LYS A 32 5.29 14.76 14.93
CA LYS A 32 6.28 15.38 15.83
C LYS A 32 7.62 14.61 15.91
N GLN A 33 7.67 13.41 15.33
CA GLN A 33 8.90 12.63 15.28
C GLN A 33 9.84 13.19 14.20
N ASP A 34 11.12 12.75 14.22
CA ASP A 34 12.07 13.02 13.13
C ASP A 34 11.61 12.25 11.87
N LEU A 35 10.74 12.89 11.11
CA LEU A 35 10.03 12.33 9.98
C LEU A 35 10.46 13.01 8.69
N GLN A 36 11.06 12.23 7.80
CA GLN A 36 11.38 12.64 6.43
C GLN A 36 10.19 12.33 5.52
N MET A 37 9.84 13.24 4.61
CA MET A 37 8.78 13.05 3.63
C MET A 37 9.33 13.23 2.20
N PRO A 38 10.03 12.22 1.68
CA PRO A 38 10.79 12.32 0.42
C PRO A 38 9.92 12.29 -0.86
N GLY A 39 8.60 12.32 -0.72
CA GLY A 39 7.63 12.21 -1.81
C GLY A 39 6.71 11.00 -1.66
N SER A 40 5.85 10.76 -2.66
CA SER A 40 4.86 9.66 -2.64
C SER A 40 5.43 8.28 -2.94
N SER A 41 6.66 8.19 -3.49
CA SER A 41 7.25 6.92 -3.93
C SER A 41 7.67 6.01 -2.77
N SER A 42 7.00 4.86 -2.63
CA SER A 42 7.43 3.82 -1.69
C SER A 42 8.77 3.18 -2.07
N VAL A 43 9.15 3.22 -3.35
CA VAL A 43 10.47 2.74 -3.82
C VAL A 43 11.57 3.64 -3.27
N MET A 44 11.40 4.96 -3.37
CA MET A 44 12.36 5.93 -2.83
C MET A 44 12.58 5.74 -1.32
N ARG A 45 11.50 5.52 -0.55
CA ARG A 45 11.61 5.27 0.90
C ARG A 45 12.41 4.01 1.23
N VAL A 46 12.22 2.94 0.45
CA VAL A 46 13.04 1.72 0.61
C VAL A 46 14.50 1.97 0.21
N GLN A 47 14.76 2.76 -0.83
CA GLN A 47 16.12 3.14 -1.21
C GLN A 47 16.82 3.96 -0.13
N LEU A 48 16.14 4.89 0.54
CA LEU A 48 16.67 5.63 1.69
C LEU A 48 17.03 4.70 2.86
N MET A 49 16.25 3.65 3.09
CA MET A 49 16.62 2.62 4.07
C MET A 49 17.87 1.86 3.68
N LEU A 50 17.99 1.45 2.41
CA LEU A 50 19.17 0.75 1.89
C LEU A 50 20.44 1.61 1.94
N ALA A 51 20.30 2.94 1.75
CA ALA A 51 21.37 3.90 1.89
C ALA A 51 21.73 4.24 3.35
N GLY A 52 20.97 3.72 4.34
CA GLY A 52 21.16 4.04 5.75
C GLY A 52 20.66 5.43 6.18
N GLU A 53 20.00 6.17 5.29
CA GLU A 53 19.47 7.51 5.57
C GLU A 53 18.16 7.47 6.38
N SER A 54 17.47 6.34 6.38
CA SER A 54 16.24 6.14 7.14
C SER A 54 16.19 4.73 7.74
N ALA A 55 16.07 4.63 9.05
CA ALA A 55 15.96 3.33 9.73
C ALA A 55 14.58 2.67 9.56
N ILE A 56 13.54 3.46 9.30
CA ILE A 56 12.15 2.97 9.20
C ILE A 56 11.46 3.66 8.03
N ALA A 57 10.83 2.88 7.14
CA ALA A 57 9.92 3.36 6.11
C ALA A 57 8.47 2.96 6.48
N ILE A 58 7.64 3.96 6.77
CA ILE A 58 6.23 3.77 7.12
C ILE A 58 5.41 3.60 5.85
N ALA A 59 4.41 2.71 5.88
CA ALA A 59 3.52 2.39 4.76
C ALA A 59 4.26 2.01 3.46
N ALA A 60 5.46 1.44 3.58
CA ALA A 60 6.21 0.92 2.44
C ALA A 60 5.55 -0.37 1.91
N ARG A 61 5.64 -0.58 0.61
CA ARG A 61 5.08 -1.79 -0.02
C ARG A 61 5.95 -3.00 0.30
N GLY A 62 5.43 -3.94 1.09
CA GLY A 62 6.14 -5.15 1.55
C GLY A 62 6.75 -5.96 0.40
N ARG A 63 6.12 -5.99 -0.78
CA ARG A 63 6.67 -6.62 -1.98
C ARG A 63 8.08 -6.11 -2.32
N ARG A 64 8.29 -4.80 -2.27
CA ARG A 64 9.60 -4.21 -2.57
C ARG A 64 10.65 -4.59 -1.53
N VAL A 65 10.26 -4.60 -0.27
CA VAL A 65 11.15 -5.03 0.82
C VAL A 65 11.55 -6.50 0.63
N THR A 66 10.58 -7.38 0.30
CA THR A 66 10.83 -8.80 0.03
C THR A 66 11.80 -8.99 -1.15
N GLU A 67 11.63 -8.23 -2.21
CA GLU A 67 12.49 -8.26 -3.40
C GLU A 67 13.96 -7.96 -3.05
N TYR A 68 14.22 -6.87 -2.33
CA TYR A 68 15.58 -6.51 -1.88
C TYR A 68 16.14 -7.48 -0.82
N LYS A 69 15.30 -7.98 0.08
CA LYS A 69 15.71 -9.01 1.05
C LYS A 69 16.18 -10.29 0.36
N GLN A 70 15.49 -10.72 -0.71
CA GLN A 70 15.90 -11.88 -1.52
C GLN A 70 17.23 -11.65 -2.26
N GLN A 71 17.57 -10.41 -2.55
CA GLN A 71 18.85 -10.00 -3.12
C GLN A 71 19.97 -9.83 -2.08
N GLY A 72 19.71 -10.16 -0.81
CA GLY A 72 20.67 -10.10 0.30
C GLY A 72 20.73 -8.76 1.03
N ALA A 73 19.82 -7.83 0.74
CA ALA A 73 19.79 -6.56 1.46
C ALA A 73 19.39 -6.76 2.94
N PRO A 74 20.02 -6.05 3.90
CA PRO A 74 19.78 -6.18 5.33
C PRO A 74 18.51 -5.41 5.76
N ILE A 75 17.39 -5.66 5.10
CA ILE A 75 16.10 -5.05 5.40
C ILE A 75 15.04 -6.11 5.64
N ASP A 76 14.04 -5.75 6.43
CA ASP A 76 12.86 -6.58 6.69
C ASP A 76 11.63 -5.69 6.85
N PHE A 77 10.45 -6.27 6.94
CA PHE A 77 9.24 -5.54 7.23
C PHE A 77 8.48 -6.16 8.39
N ARG A 78 7.74 -5.34 9.11
CA ARG A 78 6.80 -5.74 10.14
C ARG A 78 5.43 -5.24 9.79
N ILE A 79 4.45 -6.09 9.99
CA ILE A 79 3.05 -5.78 9.81
C ILE A 79 2.49 -5.50 11.19
N LEU A 80 2.04 -4.28 11.36
CA LEU A 80 1.43 -3.80 12.59
C LEU A 80 -0.09 -3.82 12.43
N ASP A 81 -0.80 -4.13 13.51
CA ASP A 81 -2.25 -4.01 13.54
C ASP A 81 -2.65 -2.54 13.77
N PRO A 82 -3.68 -2.06 13.08
CA PRO A 82 -4.46 -2.72 12.04
C PRO A 82 -3.70 -2.85 10.72
N TYR A 83 -3.82 -4.01 10.10
CA TYR A 83 -3.22 -4.27 8.81
C TYR A 83 -4.20 -3.99 7.67
N ALA A 84 -3.74 -3.26 6.69
CA ALA A 84 -4.55 -2.88 5.55
C ALA A 84 -3.98 -3.36 4.22
N GLY A 85 -4.84 -3.83 3.35
CA GLY A 85 -4.54 -4.13 1.97
C GLY A 85 -5.37 -3.30 1.01
N GLU A 86 -4.71 -2.81 -0.01
CA GLU A 86 -5.34 -2.08 -1.11
C GLU A 86 -5.46 -3.01 -2.32
N PRO A 87 -6.68 -3.33 -2.79
CA PRO A 87 -6.85 -4.12 -3.99
C PRO A 87 -6.44 -3.32 -5.23
N ASN A 88 -5.79 -3.99 -6.19
CA ASN A 88 -5.58 -3.41 -7.51
C ASN A 88 -6.76 -3.78 -8.41
N PHE A 89 -7.14 -2.86 -9.26
CA PHE A 89 -8.26 -3.01 -10.17
C PHE A 89 -7.78 -3.08 -11.62
N VAL A 90 -8.51 -3.82 -12.42
CA VAL A 90 -8.44 -3.79 -13.88
C VAL A 90 -9.83 -3.47 -14.42
N ALA A 91 -9.93 -2.57 -15.38
CA ALA A 91 -11.20 -2.15 -15.95
C ALA A 91 -11.10 -2.00 -17.47
N LEU A 92 -12.20 -2.31 -18.17
CA LEU A 92 -12.35 -2.01 -19.58
C LEU A 92 -12.89 -0.58 -19.71
N LEU A 93 -12.19 0.26 -20.46
CA LEU A 93 -12.67 1.60 -20.78
C LEU A 93 -13.79 1.53 -21.83
N GLN A 94 -14.82 2.37 -21.70
CA GLN A 94 -15.96 2.41 -22.61
C GLN A 94 -15.56 2.62 -24.08
N ARG A 95 -14.50 3.40 -24.32
CA ARG A 95 -13.97 3.69 -25.66
C ARG A 95 -12.59 3.08 -25.86
N ALA A 96 -12.38 1.85 -25.38
CA ALA A 96 -11.13 1.16 -25.62
C ALA A 96 -10.91 0.92 -27.13
N PRO A 97 -9.73 1.23 -27.69
CA PRO A 97 -9.47 1.03 -29.12
C PRO A 97 -9.46 -0.46 -29.52
N HIS A 98 -9.15 -1.35 -28.59
CA HIS A 98 -9.12 -2.82 -28.78
C HIS A 98 -9.86 -3.54 -27.66
N PRO A 99 -11.22 -3.44 -27.59
CA PRO A 99 -11.98 -3.93 -26.45
C PRO A 99 -11.90 -5.46 -26.27
N HIS A 100 -11.86 -6.21 -27.36
CA HIS A 100 -11.78 -7.68 -27.29
C HIS A 100 -10.42 -8.15 -26.74
N SER A 101 -9.33 -7.52 -27.14
CA SER A 101 -7.99 -7.81 -26.58
C SER A 101 -7.91 -7.44 -25.10
N ALA A 102 -8.52 -6.32 -24.70
CA ALA A 102 -8.60 -5.92 -23.32
C ALA A 102 -9.43 -6.90 -22.46
N LEU A 103 -10.56 -7.39 -22.97
CA LEU A 103 -11.36 -8.42 -22.30
C LEU A 103 -10.59 -9.73 -22.17
N LEU A 104 -9.90 -10.16 -23.21
CA LEU A 104 -9.06 -11.36 -23.16
C LEU A 104 -7.95 -11.23 -22.10
N PHE A 105 -7.33 -10.06 -21.98
CA PHE A 105 -6.36 -9.78 -20.93
C PHE A 105 -6.99 -9.83 -19.55
N ILE A 106 -8.18 -9.24 -19.36
CA ILE A 106 -8.91 -9.25 -18.08
C ILE A 106 -9.24 -10.68 -17.67
N ASP A 107 -9.73 -11.49 -18.61
CA ASP A 107 -10.06 -12.89 -18.37
C ASP A 107 -8.79 -13.68 -17.98
N TRP A 108 -7.71 -13.53 -18.72
CA TRP A 108 -6.45 -14.17 -18.41
C TRP A 108 -5.87 -13.75 -17.07
N ILE A 109 -5.84 -12.44 -16.75
CA ILE A 109 -5.23 -11.97 -15.49
C ILE A 109 -6.00 -12.44 -14.25
N LEU A 110 -7.31 -12.71 -14.40
CA LEU A 110 -8.16 -13.28 -13.35
C LEU A 110 -8.18 -14.82 -13.36
N SER A 111 -7.60 -15.46 -14.36
CA SER A 111 -7.47 -16.93 -14.41
C SER A 111 -6.49 -17.46 -13.37
N GLU A 112 -6.47 -18.79 -13.17
CA GLU A 112 -5.52 -19.44 -12.29
C GLU A 112 -4.08 -19.20 -12.74
N GLU A 113 -3.81 -19.29 -14.04
CA GLU A 113 -2.47 -19.03 -14.60
C GLU A 113 -2.05 -17.57 -14.36
N GLY A 114 -2.89 -16.61 -14.70
CA GLY A 114 -2.60 -15.18 -14.54
C GLY A 114 -2.34 -14.81 -13.08
N GLN A 115 -3.15 -15.32 -12.16
CA GLN A 115 -3.00 -15.08 -10.73
C GLN A 115 -1.75 -15.77 -10.16
N THR A 116 -1.41 -16.97 -10.62
CA THR A 116 -0.15 -17.65 -10.24
C THR A 116 1.05 -16.86 -10.72
N ARG A 117 1.05 -16.37 -11.95
CA ARG A 117 2.13 -15.52 -12.47
C ARG A 117 2.26 -14.20 -11.73
N LEU A 118 1.13 -13.57 -11.35
CA LEU A 118 1.16 -12.37 -10.50
C LEU A 118 1.79 -12.63 -9.13
N ALA A 119 1.49 -13.78 -8.53
CA ALA A 119 2.06 -14.16 -7.24
C ALA A 119 3.56 -14.43 -7.34
N ASP A 120 3.98 -15.20 -8.33
CA ASP A 120 5.37 -15.66 -8.47
C ASP A 120 6.30 -14.58 -9.00
N ALA A 121 5.96 -13.98 -10.14
CA ALA A 121 6.81 -13.02 -10.82
C ALA A 121 6.72 -11.60 -10.24
N ALA A 122 5.52 -11.17 -9.84
CA ALA A 122 5.31 -9.82 -9.35
C ALA A 122 5.14 -9.70 -7.83
N GLY A 123 5.21 -10.81 -7.08
CA GLY A 123 5.05 -10.82 -5.62
C GLY A 123 3.70 -10.24 -5.16
N ARG A 124 2.66 -10.36 -6.00
CA ARG A 124 1.31 -9.88 -5.67
C ARG A 124 0.58 -10.91 -4.84
N ILE A 125 -0.37 -10.46 -4.05
CA ILE A 125 -1.30 -11.32 -3.34
C ILE A 125 -2.43 -11.67 -4.31
N PRO A 126 -2.63 -12.97 -4.68
CA PRO A 126 -3.70 -13.35 -5.58
C PRO A 126 -5.07 -13.12 -4.96
N VAL A 127 -6.04 -12.69 -5.77
CA VAL A 127 -7.43 -12.54 -5.34
C VAL A 127 -8.26 -13.81 -5.57
N ARG A 128 -7.73 -14.75 -6.36
CA ARG A 128 -8.37 -16.03 -6.63
C ARG A 128 -8.08 -17.02 -5.51
N LYS A 129 -9.11 -17.74 -5.04
CA LYS A 129 -8.96 -18.84 -4.08
C LYS A 129 -8.19 -20.02 -4.71
N GLY A 130 -7.46 -20.77 -3.89
CA GLY A 130 -6.75 -21.99 -4.34
C GLY A 130 -5.34 -21.74 -4.91
N ILE A 131 -4.94 -20.49 -5.15
CA ILE A 131 -3.58 -20.17 -5.58
C ILE A 131 -2.62 -20.33 -4.39
N LYS A 132 -1.49 -21.02 -4.62
CA LYS A 132 -0.45 -21.20 -3.61
C LYS A 132 0.10 -19.85 -3.17
N GLN A 133 0.00 -19.58 -1.89
CA GLN A 133 0.49 -18.34 -1.28
C GLN A 133 1.93 -18.50 -0.79
N LYS A 134 2.71 -17.43 -0.87
CA LYS A 134 4.02 -17.37 -0.22
C LYS A 134 3.85 -17.39 1.32
N PRO A 135 4.79 -17.94 2.10
CA PRO A 135 4.65 -18.08 3.56
C PRO A 135 4.28 -16.76 4.25
N TRP A 136 4.92 -15.66 3.89
CA TRP A 136 4.62 -14.34 4.46
C TRP A 136 3.21 -13.85 4.16
N VAL A 137 2.61 -14.25 3.02
CA VAL A 137 1.21 -13.94 2.69
C VAL A 137 0.25 -14.75 3.56
N GLN A 138 0.57 -16.02 3.81
CA GLN A 138 -0.23 -16.86 4.73
C GLN A 138 -0.24 -16.27 6.14
N GLU A 139 0.90 -15.79 6.63
CA GLU A 139 1.02 -15.10 7.92
C GLU A 139 0.15 -13.83 7.99
N LEU A 140 0.06 -13.07 6.88
CA LEU A 140 -0.81 -11.91 6.77
C LEU A 140 -2.29 -12.23 7.02
N PHE A 141 -2.77 -13.30 6.38
CA PHE A 141 -4.18 -13.70 6.50
C PHE A 141 -4.55 -14.31 7.86
N GLN A 142 -3.58 -14.53 8.74
CA GLN A 142 -3.84 -14.93 10.14
C GLN A 142 -4.09 -13.72 11.05
N LYS A 143 -3.87 -12.49 10.56
CA LYS A 143 -4.10 -11.24 11.28
C LYS A 143 -5.42 -10.61 10.86
N ASP A 144 -5.95 -9.74 11.71
CA ASP A 144 -7.13 -8.94 11.40
C ASP A 144 -6.84 -8.01 10.20
N PHE A 145 -7.34 -8.42 9.06
CA PHE A 145 -7.11 -7.76 7.79
C PHE A 145 -8.27 -6.83 7.44
N VAL A 146 -7.98 -5.56 7.26
CA VAL A 146 -8.95 -4.58 6.78
C VAL A 146 -8.77 -4.35 5.29
N PHE A 147 -9.75 -4.78 4.49
CA PHE A 147 -9.84 -4.37 3.10
C PHE A 147 -10.48 -2.99 3.01
N LEU A 148 -9.77 -2.06 2.42
CA LEU A 148 -10.39 -0.79 2.03
C LEU A 148 -11.35 -1.00 0.87
N SER A 149 -12.59 -0.62 1.12
CA SER A 149 -13.53 -0.41 0.03
C SER A 149 -13.24 0.94 -0.64
N PRO A 150 -13.11 1.00 -1.98
CA PRO A 150 -13.01 2.28 -2.68
C PRO A 150 -14.17 3.22 -2.38
N SER A 151 -15.33 2.68 -2.02
CA SER A 151 -16.51 3.46 -1.63
C SER A 151 -16.36 4.17 -0.29
N SER A 152 -15.48 3.74 0.61
CA SER A 152 -15.23 4.42 1.88
C SER A 152 -14.33 5.65 1.75
N ILE A 153 -13.44 5.65 0.75
CA ILE A 153 -12.51 6.76 0.52
C ILE A 153 -13.10 7.83 -0.41
N GLY A 154 -13.76 7.40 -1.49
CA GLY A 154 -14.18 8.28 -2.58
C GLY A 154 -14.92 9.56 -2.13
N PRO A 155 -15.99 9.47 -1.34
CA PRO A 155 -16.74 10.63 -0.88
C PRO A 155 -15.93 11.57 0.03
N ASN A 156 -14.95 11.04 0.74
CA ASN A 156 -14.19 11.76 1.77
C ASN A 156 -12.76 12.10 1.35
N LEU A 157 -12.35 11.76 0.11
CA LEU A 157 -10.97 11.89 -0.34
C LEU A 157 -10.39 13.29 -0.15
N ASN A 158 -11.12 14.34 -0.53
CA ASN A 158 -10.64 15.72 -0.40
C ASN A 158 -10.40 16.09 1.06
N SER A 159 -11.32 15.71 1.95
CA SER A 159 -11.18 15.96 3.39
C SER A 159 -10.00 15.20 3.98
N LEU A 160 -9.78 13.95 3.57
CA LEU A 160 -8.63 13.15 3.99
C LEU A 160 -7.30 13.76 3.52
N ILE A 161 -7.25 14.22 2.28
CA ILE A 161 -6.08 14.92 1.72
C ILE A 161 -5.78 16.19 2.54
N GLU A 162 -6.78 16.99 2.82
CA GLU A 162 -6.61 18.22 3.60
C GLU A 162 -6.12 17.93 5.02
N GLN A 163 -6.75 16.98 5.73
CA GLN A 163 -6.34 16.57 7.06
C GLN A 163 -4.89 16.02 7.08
N TYR A 164 -4.55 15.14 6.14
CA TYR A 164 -3.21 14.60 6.02
C TYR A 164 -2.17 15.70 5.82
N ASN A 165 -2.43 16.59 4.85
CA ASN A 165 -1.52 17.68 4.53
C ASN A 165 -1.36 18.69 5.68
N GLN A 166 -2.41 18.93 6.45
CA GLN A 166 -2.36 19.77 7.64
C GLN A 166 -1.51 19.14 8.75
N ILE A 167 -1.70 17.84 9.02
CA ILE A 167 -0.98 17.14 10.09
C ILE A 167 0.52 17.03 9.77
N PHE A 168 0.85 16.65 8.53
CA PHE A 168 2.24 16.40 8.12
C PHE A 168 2.90 17.60 7.43
N ALA A 169 2.26 18.77 7.40
CA ALA A 169 2.76 19.99 6.77
C ALA A 169 3.23 19.79 5.30
N VAL A 170 2.53 18.92 4.57
CA VAL A 170 2.85 18.64 3.17
C VAL A 170 2.53 19.87 2.31
N ARG A 171 3.56 20.50 1.74
CA ARG A 171 3.36 21.62 0.83
C ARG A 171 2.80 21.10 -0.51
N LYS A 172 1.68 21.68 -0.96
CA LYS A 172 1.19 21.42 -2.32
C LYS A 172 2.27 21.88 -3.31
N THR A 173 2.90 20.94 -3.99
CA THR A 173 3.71 21.24 -5.18
C THR A 173 2.76 21.81 -6.23
N LYS A 174 3.02 23.06 -6.67
CA LYS A 174 2.26 23.70 -7.75
C LYS A 174 2.49 23.02 -9.07
#